data_0af05620867cdcf2983e725431f676ee
#
_entry.id   0af05620867cdcf2983e725431f676ee
#
_cell.length_a   1.000
_cell.length_b   1.000
_cell.length_c   1.000
_cell.angle_alpha   90.00
_cell.angle_beta   90.00
_cell.angle_gamma   90.00
#
_symmetry.space_group_name_H-M   'P 1'
#
loop_
_entity.id
_entity.type
_entity.pdbx_description
1 polymer ?
#
loop_
_entity_poly.entity_id
_entity_poly.type
_entity_poly.pdbx_seq_one_letter_code
_entity_poly.pdbx_strand_id
1 'polypeptide(L)'
;MKKKVGNSMGQEEKYMDEYIKEISEKIEDKKEYYAEISDKIWKFAEPRFQEYKSSELLQQSLKKEGFSIKSNLAGEETAFIAEYGSGKPVIGFLGEFDALPGLSQKADTTERIPEEKTSDSKYESVLEREKKQNPDSGHTDNCGHGCGHQLIGTGTLASVIALKDFMKEHNLKGTIRYYGCPAEENAGGKAFLVRDGYFDDCDLALCWHPEQGRRACYGSTKANFRVFFTFHGTPAHASMCPELGRSALDAVELMDVGVNYMREHMIDEARIHYAITDTGGDAPNVVQSRAQVLYAIRAPKITQVKELYNRVCNIAKGAALMTETTVEIRQVAAYSNLISSKILADHMNTYLEKLGPIPYTEQEYAYAQKFQQSLSDQ
;
A
#
# COMPACT_ATOMS: atom_id res chain seq x y z
N MET A 1 28.87 -44.09 -4.48
CA MET A 1 28.40 -42.69 -4.71
C MET A 1 27.22 -42.24 -3.85
N LYS A 2 26.32 -43.11 -3.39
CA LYS A 2 25.14 -42.73 -2.56
C LYS A 2 25.43 -42.28 -1.11
N LYS A 3 26.59 -42.64 -0.51
CA LYS A 3 26.93 -42.27 0.88
C LYS A 3 27.52 -40.86 1.07
N LYS A 4 28.06 -40.22 0.02
CA LYS A 4 28.59 -38.83 0.11
C LYS A 4 27.49 -37.74 -0.02
N VAL A 5 26.41 -38.04 -0.69
CA VAL A 5 25.30 -37.08 -0.86
C VAL A 5 24.46 -36.95 0.42
N GLY A 6 24.25 -38.03 1.16
CA GLY A 6 23.48 -38.00 2.41
C GLY A 6 24.18 -37.24 3.57
N ASN A 7 25.52 -37.21 3.59
CA ASN A 7 26.30 -36.51 4.64
C ASN A 7 26.36 -34.98 4.38
N SER A 8 26.27 -34.53 3.12
CA SER A 8 26.26 -33.12 2.78
C SER A 8 24.90 -32.46 3.09
N MET A 9 23.78 -33.13 2.80
CA MET A 9 22.46 -32.65 3.11
C MET A 9 22.21 -32.45 4.62
N GLY A 10 22.65 -33.39 5.46
CA GLY A 10 22.51 -33.25 6.91
C GLY A 10 23.41 -32.16 7.53
N GLN A 11 24.56 -31.85 6.92
CA GLN A 11 25.40 -30.72 7.32
C GLN A 11 24.81 -29.38 6.90
N GLU A 12 24.30 -29.26 5.70
CA GLU A 12 23.63 -28.03 5.21
C GLU A 12 22.38 -27.70 6.04
N GLU A 13 21.60 -28.72 6.39
CA GLU A 13 20.42 -28.57 7.24
C GLU A 13 20.76 -28.09 8.65
N LYS A 14 21.83 -28.62 9.25
CA LYS A 14 22.33 -28.19 10.55
C LYS A 14 22.82 -26.72 10.55
N TYR A 15 23.60 -26.34 9.55
CA TYR A 15 24.02 -24.93 9.40
C TYR A 15 22.84 -23.98 9.22
N MET A 16 21.83 -24.40 8.47
CA MET A 16 20.62 -23.60 8.27
C MET A 16 19.90 -23.34 9.60
N ASP A 17 19.75 -24.35 10.46
CA ASP A 17 19.10 -24.19 11.77
C ASP A 17 19.92 -23.28 12.70
N GLU A 18 21.26 -23.37 12.66
CA GLU A 18 22.15 -22.48 13.40
C GLU A 18 22.01 -21.02 12.94
N TYR A 19 21.93 -20.75 11.63
CA TYR A 19 21.77 -19.41 11.08
C TYR A 19 20.38 -18.81 11.36
N ILE A 20 19.31 -19.62 11.28
CA ILE A 20 17.97 -19.18 11.66
C ILE A 20 17.97 -18.72 13.12
N LYS A 21 18.57 -19.51 14.01
CA LYS A 21 18.66 -19.18 15.43
C LYS A 21 19.44 -17.87 15.64
N GLU A 22 20.62 -17.75 15.05
CA GLU A 22 21.46 -16.56 15.17
C GLU A 22 20.77 -15.28 14.69
N ILE A 23 20.13 -15.32 13.52
CA ILE A 23 19.38 -14.16 12.98
C ILE A 23 18.19 -13.83 13.88
N SER A 24 17.47 -14.84 14.40
CA SER A 24 16.35 -14.63 15.32
C SER A 24 16.79 -13.97 16.62
N GLU A 25 17.93 -14.39 17.19
CA GLU A 25 18.51 -13.79 18.40
C GLU A 25 18.86 -12.31 18.17
N LYS A 26 19.45 -11.96 17.01
CA LYS A 26 19.76 -10.57 16.66
C LYS A 26 18.51 -9.67 16.58
N ILE A 27 17.39 -10.23 16.14
CA ILE A 27 16.10 -9.51 16.11
C ILE A 27 15.56 -9.36 17.54
N GLU A 28 15.56 -10.44 18.31
CA GLU A 28 15.03 -10.48 19.67
C GLU A 28 15.78 -9.52 20.61
N ASP A 29 17.11 -9.44 20.47
CA ASP A 29 17.96 -8.52 21.27
C ASP A 29 17.59 -7.03 21.11
N LYS A 30 16.96 -6.66 19.99
CA LYS A 30 16.53 -5.29 19.70
C LYS A 30 15.00 -5.14 19.66
N LYS A 31 14.22 -6.10 20.17
CA LYS A 31 12.75 -6.11 20.03
C LYS A 31 12.07 -4.86 20.58
N GLU A 32 12.50 -4.37 21.74
CA GLU A 32 11.93 -3.16 22.35
C GLU A 32 12.17 -1.93 21.47
N TYR A 33 13.35 -1.82 20.86
CA TYR A 33 13.67 -0.77 19.90
C TYR A 33 12.76 -0.80 18.66
N TYR A 34 12.50 -2.01 18.13
CA TYR A 34 11.61 -2.15 16.97
C TYR A 34 10.15 -1.88 17.35
N ALA A 35 9.71 -2.35 18.53
CA ALA A 35 8.37 -2.05 19.03
C ALA A 35 8.15 -0.54 19.17
N GLU A 36 9.12 0.20 19.73
CA GLU A 36 9.06 1.67 19.86
C GLU A 36 8.95 2.38 18.50
N ILE A 37 9.65 1.89 17.46
CA ILE A 37 9.53 2.44 16.10
C ILE A 37 8.13 2.18 15.54
N SER A 38 7.61 0.96 15.67
CA SER A 38 6.26 0.60 15.23
C SER A 38 5.20 1.48 15.90
N ASP A 39 5.29 1.66 17.22
CA ASP A 39 4.37 2.49 17.99
C ASP A 39 4.42 3.97 17.58
N LYS A 40 5.59 4.48 17.24
CA LYS A 40 5.73 5.84 16.70
C LYS A 40 5.04 5.99 15.35
N ILE A 41 5.26 5.03 14.42
CA ILE A 41 4.61 5.05 13.10
C ILE A 41 3.09 4.90 13.27
N TRP A 42 2.62 4.03 14.17
CA TRP A 42 1.21 3.92 14.53
C TRP A 42 0.61 5.26 14.95
N LYS A 43 1.29 6.00 15.81
CA LYS A 43 0.83 7.33 16.28
C LYS A 43 0.88 8.40 15.19
N PHE A 44 1.87 8.35 14.31
CA PHE A 44 1.94 9.29 13.19
C PHE A 44 0.76 9.12 12.25
N ALA A 45 0.38 7.87 11.94
CA ALA A 45 -0.76 7.51 11.10
C ALA A 45 -0.89 8.44 9.88
N GLU A 46 0.19 8.58 9.12
CA GLU A 46 0.29 9.48 7.98
C GLU A 46 -0.28 8.79 6.73
N PRO A 47 -1.21 9.44 5.99
CA PRO A 47 -1.76 8.84 4.79
C PRO A 47 -0.78 8.91 3.60
N ARG A 48 -1.14 8.21 2.54
CA ARG A 48 -0.37 8.14 1.28
C ARG A 48 0.22 9.49 0.83
N PHE A 49 1.49 9.47 0.40
CA PHE A 49 2.30 10.61 -0.01
C PHE A 49 2.55 11.68 1.06
N GLN A 50 2.14 11.45 2.29
CA GLN A 50 2.31 12.36 3.42
C GLN A 50 3.04 11.70 4.60
N GLU A 51 3.71 10.57 4.38
CA GLU A 51 4.38 9.74 5.37
C GLU A 51 5.75 10.32 5.78
N TYR A 52 5.83 11.63 6.00
CA TYR A 52 7.10 12.34 6.22
C TYR A 52 7.82 11.90 7.49
N LYS A 53 7.10 11.81 8.61
CA LYS A 53 7.68 11.42 9.91
C LYS A 53 8.06 9.95 9.92
N SER A 54 7.20 9.10 9.36
CA SER A 54 7.43 7.65 9.24
C SER A 54 8.63 7.36 8.38
N SER A 55 8.73 7.99 7.21
CA SER A 55 9.88 7.90 6.32
C SER A 55 11.16 8.41 6.97
N GLU A 56 11.12 9.60 7.59
CA GLU A 56 12.29 10.18 8.29
C GLU A 56 12.78 9.27 9.42
N LEU A 57 11.88 8.71 10.24
CA LEU A 57 12.20 7.81 11.35
C LEU A 57 12.91 6.53 10.85
N LEU A 58 12.38 5.90 9.80
CA LEU A 58 12.96 4.71 9.20
C LEU A 58 14.33 5.00 8.58
N GLN A 59 14.46 6.10 7.83
CA GLN A 59 15.74 6.53 7.24
C GLN A 59 16.79 6.80 8.31
N GLN A 60 16.44 7.51 9.38
CA GLN A 60 17.37 7.81 10.48
C GLN A 60 17.81 6.55 11.21
N SER A 61 16.89 5.58 11.40
CA SER A 61 17.19 4.30 12.02
C SER A 61 18.17 3.48 11.18
N LEU A 62 17.96 3.40 9.87
CA LEU A 62 18.86 2.71 8.94
C LEU A 62 20.22 3.41 8.82
N LYS A 63 20.24 4.74 8.80
CA LYS A 63 21.48 5.51 8.77
C LYS A 63 22.34 5.29 10.01
N LYS A 64 21.74 5.21 11.20
CA LYS A 64 22.44 4.87 12.45
C LYS A 64 23.09 3.49 12.40
N GLU A 65 22.46 2.55 11.72
CA GLU A 65 22.95 1.19 11.51
C GLU A 65 23.97 1.08 10.37
N GLY A 66 24.34 2.19 9.72
CA GLY A 66 25.40 2.24 8.71
C GLY A 66 24.95 2.02 7.27
N PHE A 67 23.64 2.07 7.00
CA PHE A 67 23.13 2.07 5.62
C PHE A 67 23.36 3.43 4.96
N SER A 68 23.66 3.43 3.67
CA SER A 68 23.62 4.62 2.83
C SER A 68 22.19 4.89 2.36
N ILE A 69 21.75 6.15 2.42
CA ILE A 69 20.36 6.53 2.15
C ILE A 69 20.29 7.34 0.86
N LYS A 70 19.33 6.98 -0.02
CA LYS A 70 18.92 7.76 -1.18
C LYS A 70 17.42 8.05 -1.06
N SER A 71 17.06 9.33 -0.96
CA SER A 71 15.69 9.80 -0.68
C SER A 71 15.07 10.49 -1.90
N ASN A 72 13.77 10.81 -1.84
CA ASN A 72 13.00 11.53 -2.85
C ASN A 72 13.05 10.81 -4.21
N LEU A 73 12.63 9.56 -4.24
CA LEU A 73 12.73 8.71 -5.41
C LEU A 73 11.46 8.77 -6.27
N ALA A 74 11.63 8.66 -7.56
CA ALA A 74 10.53 8.53 -8.53
C ALA A 74 9.49 9.69 -8.48
N GLY A 75 9.85 10.84 -7.92
CA GLY A 75 8.95 11.97 -7.71
C GLY A 75 8.14 11.87 -6.40
N GLU A 76 8.40 10.87 -5.57
CA GLU A 76 7.78 10.70 -4.26
C GLU A 76 8.72 11.16 -3.14
N GLU A 77 8.35 12.22 -2.43
CA GLU A 77 9.21 12.83 -1.40
C GLU A 77 9.51 11.89 -0.22
N THR A 78 8.60 10.97 0.07
CA THR A 78 8.70 10.01 1.18
C THR A 78 9.30 8.67 0.80
N ALA A 79 9.53 8.41 -0.51
CA ALA A 79 10.20 7.22 -1.00
C ALA A 79 11.71 7.28 -0.81
N PHE A 80 12.32 6.16 -0.40
CA PHE A 80 13.76 6.07 -0.22
C PHE A 80 14.31 4.66 -0.41
N ILE A 81 15.62 4.57 -0.64
CA ILE A 81 16.38 3.31 -0.57
C ILE A 81 17.46 3.47 0.48
N ALA A 82 17.60 2.46 1.33
CA ALA A 82 18.74 2.30 2.21
C ALA A 82 19.55 1.07 1.79
N GLU A 83 20.84 1.24 1.55
CA GLU A 83 21.70 0.19 1.00
C GLU A 83 22.88 -0.10 1.93
N TYR A 84 23.19 -1.40 2.11
CA TYR A 84 24.36 -1.87 2.83
C TYR A 84 25.06 -2.99 2.06
N GLY A 85 26.39 -3.02 2.11
CA GLY A 85 27.21 -4.01 1.42
C GLY A 85 27.57 -3.60 -0.01
N SER A 86 28.05 -4.54 -0.80
CA SER A 86 28.39 -4.29 -2.21
C SER A 86 28.46 -5.59 -3.01
N GLY A 87 28.19 -5.51 -4.29
CA GLY A 87 28.24 -6.64 -5.22
C GLY A 87 26.99 -7.50 -5.19
N LYS A 88 27.06 -8.64 -5.81
CA LYS A 88 25.96 -9.61 -5.97
C LYS A 88 25.97 -10.68 -4.88
N PRO A 89 24.80 -11.22 -4.48
CA PRO A 89 23.47 -10.84 -4.95
C PRO A 89 23.01 -9.50 -4.38
N VAL A 90 22.10 -8.82 -5.08
CA VAL A 90 21.35 -7.64 -4.59
C VAL A 90 19.96 -8.11 -4.15
N ILE A 91 19.69 -8.01 -2.86
CA ILE A 91 18.43 -8.47 -2.24
C ILE A 91 17.66 -7.26 -1.74
N GLY A 92 16.46 -7.06 -2.29
CA GLY A 92 15.53 -6.01 -1.89
C GLY A 92 14.53 -6.47 -0.84
N PHE A 93 14.27 -5.62 0.14
CA PHE A 93 13.24 -5.78 1.16
C PHE A 93 12.31 -4.58 1.11
N LEU A 94 11.01 -4.80 0.95
CA LEU A 94 10.03 -3.74 0.75
C LEU A 94 9.32 -3.44 2.07
N GLY A 95 9.42 -2.20 2.54
CA GLY A 95 8.75 -1.70 3.73
C GLY A 95 7.69 -0.68 3.35
N GLU A 96 6.45 -0.90 3.76
CA GLU A 96 5.30 0.00 3.64
C GLU A 96 5.06 0.67 4.99
N PHE A 97 4.51 1.90 4.98
CA PHE A 97 4.32 2.66 6.21
C PHE A 97 3.22 3.74 6.13
N ASP A 98 2.38 3.70 5.09
CA ASP A 98 1.23 4.60 4.94
C ASP A 98 0.00 4.10 5.72
N ALA A 99 -0.85 5.04 6.18
CA ALA A 99 -2.07 4.80 6.91
C ALA A 99 -3.32 5.06 6.06
N LEU A 100 -4.45 4.50 6.51
CA LEU A 100 -5.75 4.60 5.85
C LEU A 100 -6.61 5.71 6.46
N PRO A 101 -7.28 6.54 5.66
CA PRO A 101 -8.25 7.54 6.15
C PRO A 101 -9.43 6.90 6.88
N GLY A 102 -9.92 7.55 7.93
CA GLY A 102 -11.10 7.15 8.68
C GLY A 102 -10.90 5.99 9.66
N LEU A 103 -9.67 5.48 9.81
CA LEU A 103 -9.33 4.34 10.65
C LEU A 103 -8.49 4.70 11.88
N SER A 104 -8.56 5.97 12.34
CA SER A 104 -7.89 6.39 13.56
C SER A 104 -8.31 5.52 14.74
N GLN A 105 -7.32 4.98 15.44
CA GLN A 105 -7.55 4.04 16.54
C GLN A 105 -6.51 4.26 17.64
N LYS A 106 -6.98 4.40 18.86
CA LYS A 106 -6.14 4.42 20.05
C LYS A 106 -5.52 3.06 20.30
N ALA A 107 -4.23 3.04 20.65
CA ALA A 107 -3.54 1.81 21.02
C ALA A 107 -4.15 1.19 22.31
N ASP A 108 -3.92 -0.10 22.50
CA ASP A 108 -4.27 -0.87 23.71
C ASP A 108 -5.77 -0.88 24.08
N THR A 109 -6.65 -0.67 23.10
CA THR A 109 -8.10 -0.80 23.30
C THR A 109 -8.75 -1.65 22.22
N THR A 110 -9.78 -2.40 22.59
CA THR A 110 -10.63 -3.19 21.69
C THR A 110 -11.89 -2.45 21.26
N GLU A 111 -12.12 -1.26 21.80
CA GLU A 111 -13.22 -0.39 21.42
C GLU A 111 -12.74 0.61 20.35
N ARG A 112 -13.64 1.03 19.47
CA ARG A 112 -13.34 2.04 18.47
C ARG A 112 -13.23 3.43 19.10
N ILE A 113 -12.03 3.79 19.50
CA ILE A 113 -11.70 5.09 20.08
C ILE A 113 -10.67 5.76 19.18
N PRO A 114 -10.99 6.90 18.53
CA PRO A 114 -10.01 7.63 17.74
C PRO A 114 -8.84 8.13 18.60
N GLU A 115 -7.62 8.09 18.04
CA GLU A 115 -6.45 8.71 18.65
C GLU A 115 -6.52 10.23 18.50
N GLU A 116 -6.22 10.98 19.55
CA GLU A 116 -6.10 12.44 19.48
C GLU A 116 -4.79 12.82 18.77
N LYS A 117 -4.90 13.42 17.60
CA LYS A 117 -3.72 13.88 16.86
C LYS A 117 -3.22 15.21 17.40
N THR A 118 -1.95 15.28 17.73
CA THR A 118 -1.25 16.54 17.99
C THR A 118 -0.77 17.13 16.67
N SER A 119 -1.09 18.41 16.40
CA SER A 119 -0.54 19.15 15.25
C SER A 119 0.99 19.22 15.35
N ASP A 120 1.68 18.95 14.24
CA ASP A 120 3.13 19.08 14.18
C ASP A 120 3.50 20.15 13.14
N SER A 121 3.85 21.33 13.64
CA SER A 121 4.14 22.53 12.85
C SER A 121 5.24 22.35 11.79
N LYS A 122 6.14 21.37 11.96
CA LYS A 122 7.22 21.10 11.00
C LYS A 122 6.72 20.73 9.60
N TYR A 123 5.60 19.99 9.54
CA TYR A 123 5.03 19.47 8.27
C TYR A 123 3.75 20.19 7.84
N GLU A 124 3.23 21.10 8.66
CA GLU A 124 1.94 21.76 8.42
C GLU A 124 1.89 22.49 7.06
N SER A 125 2.95 23.22 6.71
CA SER A 125 3.06 23.93 5.42
C SER A 125 3.15 22.97 4.22
N VAL A 126 3.77 21.80 4.41
CA VAL A 126 3.88 20.76 3.37
C VAL A 126 2.52 20.10 3.17
N LEU A 127 1.83 19.74 4.25
CA LEU A 127 0.48 19.16 4.20
C LEU A 127 -0.53 20.12 3.57
N GLU A 128 -0.46 21.41 3.87
CA GLU A 128 -1.30 22.43 3.21
C GLU A 128 -1.02 22.56 1.71
N ARG A 129 0.27 22.48 1.32
CA ARG A 129 0.67 22.48 -0.09
C ARG A 129 0.08 21.27 -0.81
N GLU A 130 0.21 20.06 -0.22
CA GLU A 130 -0.31 18.82 -0.76
C GLU A 130 -1.85 18.86 -0.90
N LYS A 131 -2.58 19.36 0.09
CA LYS A 131 -4.02 19.57 0.02
C LYS A 131 -4.41 20.50 -1.15
N LYS A 132 -3.61 21.52 -1.44
CA LYS A 132 -3.85 22.44 -2.57
C LYS A 132 -3.52 21.82 -3.93
N GLN A 133 -2.44 21.02 -4.01
CA GLN A 133 -1.99 20.37 -5.25
C GLN A 133 -2.80 19.11 -5.58
N ASN A 134 -3.24 18.39 -4.56
CA ASN A 134 -4.02 17.16 -4.64
C ASN A 134 -5.27 17.27 -3.76
N PRO A 135 -6.28 18.05 -4.13
CA PRO A 135 -7.50 18.17 -3.34
C PRO A 135 -8.25 16.85 -3.18
N ASP A 136 -7.94 15.88 -4.05
CA ASP A 136 -8.48 14.52 -4.03
C ASP A 136 -7.62 13.53 -3.20
N SER A 137 -6.58 13.99 -2.50
CA SER A 137 -5.67 13.12 -1.72
C SER A 137 -6.32 12.43 -0.51
N GLY A 138 -7.61 12.61 -0.33
CA GLY A 138 -8.41 12.05 0.77
C GLY A 138 -8.32 12.91 2.03
N HIS A 139 -9.31 12.77 2.91
CA HIS A 139 -9.31 13.45 4.20
C HIS A 139 -8.15 12.92 5.04
N THR A 140 -7.22 13.82 5.39
CA THR A 140 -6.05 13.51 6.21
C THR A 140 -6.40 13.35 7.69
N ASP A 141 -7.63 13.68 8.05
CA ASP A 141 -8.10 13.61 9.41
C ASP A 141 -8.53 12.18 9.76
N ASN A 142 -8.22 11.74 10.96
CA ASN A 142 -8.60 10.44 11.49
C ASN A 142 -8.01 9.23 10.73
N CYS A 143 -6.78 9.32 10.22
CA CYS A 143 -6.08 8.17 9.64
C CYS A 143 -5.59 7.20 10.72
N GLY A 144 -5.52 5.91 10.36
CA GLY A 144 -5.00 4.85 11.23
C GLY A 144 -4.45 3.68 10.43
N HIS A 145 -3.61 2.86 11.07
CA HIS A 145 -2.97 1.70 10.47
C HIS A 145 -3.87 0.46 10.47
N GLY A 146 -5.00 0.52 9.77
CA GLY A 146 -5.92 -0.61 9.65
C GLY A 146 -5.37 -1.80 8.84
N CYS A 147 -4.33 -1.57 8.03
CA CYS A 147 -3.67 -2.60 7.22
C CYS A 147 -2.37 -3.12 7.83
N GLY A 148 -1.89 -2.52 8.93
CA GLY A 148 -0.68 -2.96 9.63
C GLY A 148 0.63 -2.52 8.98
N HIS A 149 0.65 -1.47 8.17
CA HIS A 149 1.85 -1.00 7.47
C HIS A 149 2.96 -0.53 8.42
N GLN A 150 2.62 -0.04 9.64
CA GLN A 150 3.63 0.23 10.67
C GLN A 150 4.42 -1.03 11.06
N LEU A 151 3.79 -2.22 11.03
CA LEU A 151 4.46 -3.49 11.25
C LEU A 151 5.32 -3.89 10.05
N ILE A 152 4.83 -3.65 8.82
CA ILE A 152 5.57 -3.98 7.59
C ILE A 152 6.85 -3.17 7.53
N GLY A 153 6.77 -1.85 7.69
CA GLY A 153 7.94 -0.97 7.71
C GLY A 153 8.96 -1.36 8.77
N THR A 154 8.49 -1.61 9.99
CA THR A 154 9.36 -1.94 11.13
C THR A 154 9.92 -3.37 11.05
N GLY A 155 9.12 -4.36 10.69
CA GLY A 155 9.59 -5.74 10.54
C GLY A 155 10.61 -5.89 9.42
N THR A 156 10.42 -5.17 8.33
CA THR A 156 11.40 -5.07 7.24
C THR A 156 12.70 -4.39 7.72
N LEU A 157 12.60 -3.32 8.52
CA LEU A 157 13.74 -2.67 9.17
C LEU A 157 14.53 -3.65 10.04
N ALA A 158 13.85 -4.41 10.90
CA ALA A 158 14.47 -5.41 11.75
C ALA A 158 15.20 -6.50 10.94
N SER A 159 14.57 -6.94 9.86
CA SER A 159 15.12 -7.97 8.97
C SER A 159 16.44 -7.53 8.31
N VAL A 160 16.48 -6.30 7.75
CA VAL A 160 17.70 -5.83 7.07
C VAL A 160 18.82 -5.50 8.05
N ILE A 161 18.52 -5.06 9.27
CA ILE A 161 19.52 -4.80 10.32
C ILE A 161 20.12 -6.11 10.80
N ALA A 162 19.31 -7.11 11.11
CA ALA A 162 19.78 -8.42 11.53
C ALA A 162 20.61 -9.11 10.44
N LEU A 163 20.17 -9.06 9.19
CA LEU A 163 20.91 -9.60 8.06
C LEU A 163 22.23 -8.87 7.83
N LYS A 164 22.27 -7.55 7.98
CA LYS A 164 23.51 -6.75 7.92
C LYS A 164 24.50 -7.21 8.99
N ASP A 165 24.06 -7.38 10.24
CA ASP A 165 24.92 -7.84 11.33
C ASP A 165 25.45 -9.26 11.07
N PHE A 166 24.58 -10.15 10.63
CA PHE A 166 24.95 -11.50 10.21
C PHE A 166 25.96 -11.51 9.06
N MET A 167 25.73 -10.72 8.00
CA MET A 167 26.68 -10.62 6.88
C MET A 167 28.06 -10.13 7.32
N LYS A 168 28.10 -9.18 8.24
CA LYS A 168 29.35 -8.62 8.78
C LYS A 168 30.13 -9.69 9.57
N GLU A 169 29.47 -10.44 10.43
CA GLU A 169 30.07 -11.48 11.27
C GLU A 169 30.61 -12.65 10.46
N HIS A 170 29.86 -13.03 9.41
CA HIS A 170 30.23 -14.14 8.53
C HIS A 170 31.03 -13.73 7.28
N ASN A 171 31.42 -12.44 7.16
CA ASN A 171 32.14 -11.91 6.00
C ASN A 171 31.47 -12.22 4.66
N LEU A 172 30.13 -12.19 4.63
CA LEU A 172 29.35 -12.46 3.42
C LEU A 172 29.37 -11.25 2.50
N LYS A 173 29.47 -11.52 1.19
CA LYS A 173 29.38 -10.50 0.16
C LYS A 173 27.96 -10.42 -0.38
N GLY A 174 27.57 -9.26 -0.87
CA GLY A 174 26.27 -8.99 -1.43
C GLY A 174 25.79 -7.60 -1.02
N THR A 175 24.65 -7.20 -1.56
CA THR A 175 24.00 -5.93 -1.28
C THR A 175 22.62 -6.18 -0.70
N ILE A 176 22.33 -5.54 0.41
CA ILE A 176 20.99 -5.52 1.01
C ILE A 176 20.39 -4.14 0.76
N ARG A 177 19.15 -4.10 0.28
CA ARG A 177 18.39 -2.86 0.11
C ARG A 177 17.08 -2.91 0.89
N TYR A 178 16.85 -1.90 1.71
CA TYR A 178 15.53 -1.57 2.21
C TYR A 178 14.91 -0.57 1.26
N TYR A 179 13.79 -0.91 0.66
CA TYR A 179 12.97 0.00 -0.13
C TYR A 179 11.86 0.57 0.76
N GLY A 180 11.95 1.86 1.07
CA GLY A 180 10.86 2.59 1.70
C GLY A 180 9.81 2.92 0.65
N CYS A 181 8.69 2.19 0.71
CA CYS A 181 7.62 2.21 -0.27
C CYS A 181 6.39 2.95 0.30
N PRO A 182 6.25 4.25 0.05
CA PRO A 182 5.07 5.01 0.48
C PRO A 182 3.86 4.70 -0.40
N ALA A 183 2.70 5.19 0.02
CA ALA A 183 1.48 5.27 -0.76
C ALA A 183 1.05 3.93 -1.40
N GLU A 184 1.18 2.82 -0.68
CA GLU A 184 0.66 1.54 -1.14
C GLU A 184 -0.87 1.62 -1.27
N GLU A 185 -1.51 2.19 -0.24
CA GLU A 185 -2.95 2.33 -0.16
C GLU A 185 -3.49 3.27 -1.24
N ASN A 186 -4.20 2.67 -2.16
CA ASN A 186 -4.92 3.40 -3.21
C ASN A 186 -4.09 4.12 -4.28
N ALA A 187 -2.76 4.25 -4.14
CA ALA A 187 -1.93 4.96 -5.13
C ALA A 187 -0.95 4.03 -5.86
N GLY A 188 -0.47 2.96 -5.21
CA GLY A 188 0.47 2.02 -5.80
C GLY A 188 1.86 2.63 -5.97
N GLY A 189 2.40 3.29 -4.93
CA GLY A 189 3.69 4.00 -4.95
C GLY A 189 4.84 3.18 -5.52
N LYS A 190 4.90 1.88 -5.22
CA LYS A 190 5.92 0.99 -5.80
C LYS A 190 5.98 0.99 -7.34
N ALA A 191 4.85 1.26 -8.01
CA ALA A 191 4.83 1.32 -9.48
C ALA A 191 5.68 2.47 -10.05
N PHE A 192 5.80 3.58 -9.33
CA PHE A 192 6.67 4.69 -9.72
C PHE A 192 8.15 4.32 -9.57
N LEU A 193 8.51 3.61 -8.48
CA LEU A 193 9.87 3.09 -8.31
C LEU A 193 10.25 2.09 -9.41
N VAL A 194 9.33 1.20 -9.80
CA VAL A 194 9.52 0.27 -10.91
C VAL A 194 9.67 1.01 -12.24
N ARG A 195 8.82 2.00 -12.52
CA ARG A 195 8.88 2.82 -13.72
C ARG A 195 10.26 3.46 -13.91
N ASP A 196 10.85 3.95 -12.82
CA ASP A 196 12.13 4.66 -12.86
C ASP A 196 13.35 3.73 -12.67
N GLY A 197 13.14 2.38 -12.73
CA GLY A 197 14.22 1.38 -12.79
C GLY A 197 14.90 1.07 -11.46
N TYR A 198 14.33 1.46 -10.31
CA TYR A 198 14.96 1.24 -9.01
C TYR A 198 15.07 -0.23 -8.59
N PHE A 199 14.39 -1.14 -9.28
CA PHE A 199 14.45 -2.58 -9.05
C PHE A 199 15.24 -3.35 -10.13
N ASP A 200 15.69 -2.70 -11.19
CA ASP A 200 16.23 -3.38 -12.39
C ASP A 200 17.51 -4.18 -12.11
N ASP A 201 18.28 -3.81 -11.12
CA ASP A 201 19.52 -4.51 -10.72
C ASP A 201 19.33 -5.47 -9.52
N CYS A 202 18.12 -5.58 -8.95
CA CYS A 202 17.79 -6.54 -7.91
C CYS A 202 17.79 -7.98 -8.47
N ASP A 203 18.45 -8.90 -7.76
CA ASP A 203 18.38 -10.32 -8.08
C ASP A 203 17.09 -10.96 -7.53
N LEU A 204 16.62 -10.47 -6.40
CA LEU A 204 15.31 -10.80 -5.82
C LEU A 204 14.80 -9.70 -4.90
N ALA A 205 13.48 -9.66 -4.71
CA ALA A 205 12.84 -8.77 -3.76
C ALA A 205 11.85 -9.55 -2.89
N LEU A 206 11.81 -9.21 -1.60
CA LEU A 206 10.96 -9.83 -0.60
C LEU A 206 10.04 -8.78 0.02
N CYS A 207 8.78 -9.16 0.20
CA CYS A 207 7.80 -8.39 0.98
C CYS A 207 6.98 -9.33 1.84
N TRP A 208 6.30 -8.78 2.82
CA TRP A 208 5.37 -9.51 3.66
C TRP A 208 4.19 -8.61 4.04
N HIS A 209 3.10 -9.21 4.50
CA HIS A 209 1.92 -8.50 4.94
C HIS A 209 1.30 -9.23 6.14
N PRO A 210 0.85 -8.52 7.20
CA PRO A 210 0.10 -9.13 8.29
C PRO A 210 -1.18 -9.79 7.77
N GLU A 211 -1.40 -11.05 8.14
CA GLU A 211 -2.57 -11.83 7.76
C GLU A 211 -2.93 -12.86 8.83
N GLN A 212 -4.07 -13.54 8.68
CA GLN A 212 -4.55 -14.56 9.62
C GLN A 212 -3.67 -15.82 9.70
N GLY A 213 -2.81 -16.04 8.71
CA GLY A 213 -2.00 -17.25 8.63
C GLY A 213 -0.54 -16.96 8.29
N ARG A 214 0.36 -17.78 8.85
CA ARG A 214 1.80 -17.74 8.54
C ARG A 214 2.10 -18.61 7.34
N ARG A 215 2.14 -18.02 6.17
CA ARG A 215 2.49 -18.73 4.92
C ARG A 215 3.01 -17.76 3.87
N ALA A 216 3.93 -18.21 3.05
CA ALA A 216 4.26 -17.55 1.80
C ALA A 216 3.36 -18.09 0.69
N CYS A 217 2.61 -17.20 0.04
CA CYS A 217 1.74 -17.53 -1.09
C CYS A 217 2.44 -17.17 -2.40
N TYR A 218 2.08 -17.90 -3.45
CA TYR A 218 2.43 -17.51 -4.81
C TYR A 218 1.18 -17.45 -5.67
N GLY A 219 1.23 -16.60 -6.68
CA GLY A 219 0.08 -16.36 -7.55
C GLY A 219 0.21 -15.04 -8.28
N SER A 220 -0.92 -14.53 -8.74
CA SER A 220 -1.00 -13.23 -9.37
C SER A 220 -2.09 -12.39 -8.72
N THR A 221 -1.81 -11.13 -8.44
CA THR A 221 -2.81 -10.14 -8.07
C THR A 221 -3.54 -9.66 -9.33
N LYS A 222 -4.55 -8.79 -9.16
CA LYS A 222 -5.18 -8.11 -10.30
C LYS A 222 -4.44 -6.82 -10.63
N ALA A 223 -4.28 -6.53 -11.92
CA ALA A 223 -3.93 -5.20 -12.40
C ALA A 223 -5.07 -4.22 -12.12
N ASN A 224 -4.74 -2.94 -11.94
CA ASN A 224 -5.72 -1.93 -11.54
C ASN A 224 -5.40 -0.57 -12.16
N PHE A 225 -6.44 0.14 -12.63
CA PHE A 225 -6.42 1.57 -12.93
C PHE A 225 -7.40 2.27 -12.01
N ARG A 226 -6.96 3.43 -11.47
CA ARG A 226 -7.82 4.38 -10.78
C ARG A 226 -7.92 5.66 -11.57
N VAL A 227 -9.15 6.13 -11.79
CA VAL A 227 -9.42 7.21 -12.75
C VAL A 227 -10.52 8.09 -12.20
N PHE A 228 -10.26 9.38 -12.07
CA PHE A 228 -11.29 10.38 -11.87
C PHE A 228 -11.91 10.78 -13.20
N PHE A 229 -13.23 10.84 -13.21
CA PHE A 229 -14.03 11.46 -14.26
C PHE A 229 -14.73 12.66 -13.65
N THR A 230 -14.32 13.85 -14.08
CA THR A 230 -14.89 15.13 -13.63
C THR A 230 -15.72 15.70 -14.74
N PHE A 231 -17.02 15.84 -14.50
CA PHE A 231 -17.93 16.46 -15.45
C PHE A 231 -18.09 17.93 -15.14
N HIS A 232 -18.19 18.74 -16.19
CA HIS A 232 -18.40 20.18 -16.13
C HIS A 232 -19.64 20.54 -16.94
N GLY A 233 -20.60 21.16 -16.28
CA GLY A 233 -21.87 21.61 -16.83
C GLY A 233 -22.09 23.11 -16.66
N THR A 234 -23.36 23.53 -16.73
CA THR A 234 -23.79 24.93 -16.60
C THR A 234 -24.78 25.05 -15.43
N PRO A 235 -24.51 25.91 -14.43
CA PRO A 235 -25.43 26.07 -13.31
C PRO A 235 -26.67 26.88 -13.74
N ALA A 236 -27.79 26.53 -13.14
CA ALA A 236 -29.05 27.29 -13.29
C ALA A 236 -29.92 27.10 -12.05
N HIS A 237 -30.91 27.94 -11.88
CA HIS A 237 -31.94 27.74 -10.86
C HIS A 237 -32.91 26.66 -11.33
N ALA A 238 -32.93 25.52 -10.67
CA ALA A 238 -33.62 24.31 -11.14
C ALA A 238 -35.16 24.46 -11.28
N SER A 239 -35.80 25.45 -10.62
CA SER A 239 -37.24 25.66 -10.73
C SER A 239 -37.61 26.93 -11.51
N MET A 240 -36.67 27.85 -11.75
CA MET A 240 -36.99 29.11 -12.42
C MET A 240 -36.56 29.15 -13.90
N CYS A 241 -35.39 28.57 -14.19
CA CYS A 241 -34.81 28.54 -15.54
C CYS A 241 -33.99 27.26 -15.77
N PRO A 242 -34.55 26.05 -15.53
CA PRO A 242 -33.81 24.78 -15.67
C PRO A 242 -33.30 24.54 -17.09
N GLU A 243 -33.96 25.11 -18.10
CA GLU A 243 -33.58 24.98 -19.51
C GLU A 243 -32.21 25.62 -19.84
N LEU A 244 -31.70 26.52 -18.99
CA LEU A 244 -30.39 27.13 -19.11
C LEU A 244 -29.29 26.30 -18.46
N GLY A 245 -29.65 25.29 -17.65
CA GLY A 245 -28.74 24.43 -16.94
C GLY A 245 -28.27 23.22 -17.74
N ARG A 246 -27.08 22.68 -17.39
CA ARG A 246 -26.57 21.40 -17.83
C ARG A 246 -25.95 20.71 -16.61
N SER A 247 -26.56 19.61 -16.16
CA SER A 247 -26.18 18.97 -14.90
C SER A 247 -24.97 18.05 -15.08
N ALA A 248 -23.90 18.38 -14.39
CA ALA A 248 -22.74 17.49 -14.30
C ALA A 248 -23.03 16.24 -13.46
N LEU A 249 -23.94 16.32 -12.49
CA LEU A 249 -24.34 15.16 -11.68
C LEU A 249 -25.14 14.16 -12.51
N ASP A 250 -26.05 14.60 -13.36
CA ASP A 250 -26.79 13.74 -14.28
C ASP A 250 -25.81 12.97 -15.21
N ALA A 251 -24.73 13.63 -15.64
CA ALA A 251 -23.68 12.97 -16.43
C ALA A 251 -22.97 11.87 -15.65
N VAL A 252 -22.67 12.08 -14.36
CA VAL A 252 -22.11 11.04 -13.48
C VAL A 252 -23.08 9.85 -13.34
N GLU A 253 -24.35 10.12 -13.07
CA GLU A 253 -25.35 9.08 -12.92
C GLU A 253 -25.53 8.26 -14.21
N LEU A 254 -25.60 8.92 -15.37
CA LEU A 254 -25.69 8.24 -16.66
C LEU A 254 -24.44 7.40 -16.97
N MET A 255 -23.25 7.91 -16.62
CA MET A 255 -22.01 7.14 -16.72
C MET A 255 -22.07 5.88 -15.85
N ASP A 256 -22.50 6.00 -14.58
CA ASP A 256 -22.59 4.90 -13.65
C ASP A 256 -23.58 3.83 -14.13
N VAL A 257 -24.73 4.22 -14.66
CA VAL A 257 -25.69 3.32 -15.31
C VAL A 257 -25.08 2.64 -16.52
N GLY A 258 -24.40 3.39 -17.39
CA GLY A 258 -23.76 2.84 -18.59
C GLY A 258 -22.66 1.81 -18.25
N VAL A 259 -21.86 2.06 -17.22
CA VAL A 259 -20.86 1.10 -16.74
C VAL A 259 -21.52 -0.13 -16.11
N ASN A 260 -22.64 0.02 -15.41
CA ASN A 260 -23.40 -1.11 -14.88
C ASN A 260 -23.88 -2.05 -16.00
N TYR A 261 -24.39 -1.53 -17.12
CA TYR A 261 -24.72 -2.34 -18.27
C TYR A 261 -23.49 -3.00 -18.94
N MET A 262 -22.34 -2.33 -18.93
CA MET A 262 -21.10 -2.89 -19.48
C MET A 262 -20.65 -4.14 -18.70
N ARG A 263 -21.03 -4.30 -17.43
CA ARG A 263 -20.63 -5.44 -16.59
C ARG A 263 -21.13 -6.79 -17.15
N GLU A 264 -22.25 -6.82 -17.87
CA GLU A 264 -22.74 -8.03 -18.57
C GLU A 264 -21.82 -8.47 -19.72
N HIS A 265 -20.91 -7.59 -20.16
CA HIS A 265 -20.10 -7.76 -21.37
C HIS A 265 -18.60 -7.65 -21.08
N MET A 266 -18.16 -8.09 -19.91
CA MET A 266 -16.75 -8.19 -19.51
C MET A 266 -16.46 -9.58 -18.94
N ILE A 267 -15.16 -9.94 -18.84
CA ILE A 267 -14.77 -11.24 -18.26
C ILE A 267 -15.16 -11.33 -16.78
N ASP A 268 -15.48 -12.52 -16.33
CA ASP A 268 -15.97 -12.78 -14.96
C ASP A 268 -14.98 -12.37 -13.87
N GLU A 269 -13.67 -12.45 -14.13
CA GLU A 269 -12.62 -12.09 -13.20
C GLU A 269 -12.39 -10.58 -13.08
N ALA A 270 -12.91 -9.78 -14.03
CA ALA A 270 -12.81 -8.33 -13.96
C ALA A 270 -13.76 -7.76 -12.90
N ARG A 271 -13.38 -6.60 -12.35
CA ARG A 271 -14.23 -5.86 -11.42
C ARG A 271 -14.09 -4.36 -11.71
N ILE A 272 -15.22 -3.66 -11.67
CA ILE A 272 -15.27 -2.21 -11.80
C ILE A 272 -16.10 -1.69 -10.62
N HIS A 273 -15.50 -0.79 -9.85
CA HIS A 273 -16.13 -0.13 -8.71
C HIS A 273 -16.04 1.37 -8.89
N TYR A 274 -16.95 2.12 -8.28
CA TYR A 274 -16.87 3.57 -8.26
C TYR A 274 -17.31 4.16 -6.93
N ALA A 275 -16.92 5.40 -6.71
CA ALA A 275 -17.40 6.24 -5.64
C ALA A 275 -17.60 7.66 -6.18
N ILE A 276 -18.76 8.27 -5.94
CA ILE A 276 -18.98 9.69 -6.24
C ILE A 276 -18.21 10.48 -5.18
N THR A 277 -17.24 11.28 -5.62
CA THR A 277 -16.34 12.05 -4.75
C THR A 277 -16.75 13.51 -4.63
N ASP A 278 -17.56 14.01 -5.59
CA ASP A 278 -18.13 15.34 -5.57
C ASP A 278 -19.49 15.30 -6.29
N THR A 279 -20.54 15.69 -5.59
CA THR A 279 -21.91 15.76 -6.12
C THR A 279 -22.25 17.14 -6.71
N GLY A 280 -21.35 18.12 -6.59
CA GLY A 280 -21.58 19.48 -7.05
C GLY A 280 -22.37 20.38 -6.07
N GLY A 281 -22.48 19.93 -4.82
CA GLY A 281 -23.16 20.65 -3.74
C GLY A 281 -24.38 19.91 -3.17
N ASP A 282 -24.99 20.47 -2.14
CA ASP A 282 -26.10 19.90 -1.36
C ASP A 282 -27.47 20.62 -1.60
N ALA A 283 -27.47 21.64 -2.45
CA ALA A 283 -28.67 22.45 -2.73
C ALA A 283 -29.44 21.90 -3.94
N PRO A 284 -30.63 21.25 -3.77
CA PRO A 284 -31.34 20.58 -4.86
C PRO A 284 -31.97 21.55 -5.85
N ASN A 285 -32.07 22.84 -5.50
CA ASN A 285 -32.56 23.89 -6.37
C ASN A 285 -31.48 24.53 -7.27
N VAL A 286 -30.25 24.00 -7.26
CA VAL A 286 -29.15 24.44 -8.13
C VAL A 286 -28.76 23.27 -9.03
N VAL A 287 -28.79 23.51 -10.37
CA VAL A 287 -28.22 22.55 -11.34
C VAL A 287 -26.71 22.50 -11.15
N GLN A 288 -26.17 21.31 -10.94
CA GLN A 288 -24.76 21.10 -10.58
C GLN A 288 -23.85 21.36 -11.78
N SER A 289 -22.98 22.37 -11.65
CA SER A 289 -22.02 22.72 -12.70
C SER A 289 -20.74 21.87 -12.70
N ARG A 290 -20.49 21.14 -11.63
CA ARG A 290 -19.37 20.21 -11.50
C ARG A 290 -19.81 19.00 -10.68
N ALA A 291 -19.41 17.80 -11.13
CA ALA A 291 -19.51 16.58 -10.34
C ALA A 291 -18.35 15.66 -10.69
N GLN A 292 -17.97 14.78 -9.77
CA GLN A 292 -16.82 13.90 -9.96
C GLN A 292 -17.09 12.51 -9.40
N VAL A 293 -16.61 11.50 -10.14
CA VAL A 293 -16.65 10.09 -9.74
C VAL A 293 -15.27 9.47 -9.93
N LEU A 294 -14.83 8.67 -8.93
CA LEU A 294 -13.61 7.88 -8.98
C LEU A 294 -13.95 6.43 -9.32
N TYR A 295 -13.32 5.91 -10.35
CA TYR A 295 -13.43 4.52 -10.76
C TYR A 295 -12.18 3.72 -10.43
N ALA A 296 -12.35 2.46 -9.99
CA ALA A 296 -11.33 1.43 -9.92
C ALA A 296 -11.67 0.32 -10.91
N ILE A 297 -10.79 0.11 -11.90
CA ILE A 297 -10.96 -0.86 -12.99
C ILE A 297 -9.91 -1.95 -12.82
N ARG A 298 -10.34 -3.18 -12.57
CA ARG A 298 -9.47 -4.31 -12.21
C ARG A 298 -9.70 -5.50 -13.12
N ALA A 299 -8.59 -6.15 -13.53
CA ALA A 299 -8.63 -7.42 -14.26
C ALA A 299 -7.34 -8.22 -13.99
N PRO A 300 -7.30 -9.53 -14.30
CA PRO A 300 -6.12 -10.36 -14.10
C PRO A 300 -4.86 -9.85 -14.79
N LYS A 301 -4.98 -9.19 -15.95
CA LYS A 301 -3.85 -8.70 -16.74
C LYS A 301 -4.02 -7.22 -17.08
N ILE A 302 -2.90 -6.51 -17.15
CA ILE A 302 -2.89 -5.08 -17.50
C ILE A 302 -3.50 -4.79 -18.88
N THR A 303 -3.34 -5.69 -19.86
CA THR A 303 -3.93 -5.55 -21.21
C THR A 303 -5.45 -5.53 -21.16
N GLN A 304 -6.05 -6.35 -20.28
CA GLN A 304 -7.50 -6.39 -20.06
C GLN A 304 -8.00 -5.13 -19.35
N VAL A 305 -7.23 -4.61 -18.37
CA VAL A 305 -7.56 -3.34 -17.72
C VAL A 305 -7.54 -2.19 -18.72
N LYS A 306 -6.55 -2.12 -19.62
CA LYS A 306 -6.48 -1.10 -20.67
C LYS A 306 -7.69 -1.15 -21.62
N GLU A 307 -8.13 -2.34 -22.00
CA GLU A 307 -9.33 -2.52 -22.83
C GLU A 307 -10.57 -1.99 -22.10
N LEU A 308 -10.81 -2.44 -20.88
CA LEU A 308 -11.94 -2.00 -20.05
C LEU A 308 -11.91 -0.50 -19.78
N TYR A 309 -10.74 0.06 -19.50
CA TYR A 309 -10.56 1.51 -19.33
C TYR A 309 -11.02 2.31 -20.55
N ASN A 310 -10.64 1.87 -21.75
CA ASN A 310 -11.07 2.54 -22.98
C ASN A 310 -12.60 2.50 -23.14
N ARG A 311 -13.24 1.38 -22.78
CA ARG A 311 -14.69 1.25 -22.80
C ARG A 311 -15.37 2.17 -21.79
N VAL A 312 -14.85 2.26 -20.55
CA VAL A 312 -15.33 3.18 -19.52
C VAL A 312 -15.16 4.63 -19.97
N CYS A 313 -14.04 5.01 -20.59
CA CYS A 313 -13.85 6.33 -21.15
C CYS A 313 -14.86 6.66 -22.26
N ASN A 314 -15.25 5.71 -23.09
CA ASN A 314 -16.27 5.90 -24.11
C ASN A 314 -17.66 6.11 -23.51
N ILE A 315 -17.98 5.39 -22.43
CA ILE A 315 -19.22 5.60 -21.69
C ILE A 315 -19.27 7.01 -21.09
N ALA A 316 -18.18 7.46 -20.47
CA ALA A 316 -18.08 8.81 -19.92
C ALA A 316 -18.29 9.89 -20.97
N LYS A 317 -17.67 9.74 -22.16
CA LYS A 317 -17.89 10.65 -23.31
C LYS A 317 -19.32 10.59 -23.80
N GLY A 318 -19.95 9.43 -23.82
CA GLY A 318 -21.38 9.26 -24.16
C GLY A 318 -22.30 9.98 -23.16
N ALA A 319 -22.04 9.83 -21.87
CA ALA A 319 -22.76 10.54 -20.82
C ALA A 319 -22.64 12.07 -20.95
N ALA A 320 -21.42 12.56 -21.19
CA ALA A 320 -21.18 13.98 -21.42
C ALA A 320 -21.95 14.50 -22.66
N LEU A 321 -21.98 13.73 -23.75
CA LEU A 321 -22.73 14.08 -24.95
C LEU A 321 -24.25 14.12 -24.68
N MET A 322 -24.79 13.15 -23.96
CA MET A 322 -26.22 13.10 -23.62
C MET A 322 -26.71 14.26 -22.77
N THR A 323 -25.83 14.78 -21.89
CA THR A 323 -26.14 15.87 -20.96
C THR A 323 -25.64 17.24 -21.42
N GLU A 324 -25.04 17.31 -22.60
CA GLU A 324 -24.40 18.55 -23.15
C GLU A 324 -23.35 19.13 -22.17
N THR A 325 -22.65 18.26 -21.44
CA THR A 325 -21.54 18.61 -20.54
C THR A 325 -20.20 18.27 -21.16
N THR A 326 -19.10 18.55 -20.44
CA THR A 326 -17.76 18.10 -20.82
C THR A 326 -17.21 17.18 -19.74
N VAL A 327 -16.28 16.27 -20.10
CA VAL A 327 -15.63 15.36 -19.15
C VAL A 327 -14.11 15.50 -19.22
N GLU A 328 -13.50 15.72 -18.05
CA GLU A 328 -12.07 15.58 -17.81
C GLU A 328 -11.79 14.18 -17.26
N ILE A 329 -10.78 13.50 -17.81
CA ILE A 329 -10.39 12.15 -17.40
C ILE A 329 -8.96 12.22 -16.86
N ARG A 330 -8.80 11.92 -15.55
CA ARG A 330 -7.49 11.96 -14.88
C ARG A 330 -7.18 10.63 -14.22
N GLN A 331 -6.21 9.92 -14.76
CA GLN A 331 -5.69 8.67 -14.18
C GLN A 331 -4.78 9.01 -13.00
N VAL A 332 -5.03 8.39 -11.85
CA VAL A 332 -4.29 8.66 -10.59
C VAL A 332 -3.49 7.46 -10.08
N ALA A 333 -3.83 6.25 -10.55
CA ALA A 333 -3.01 5.08 -10.30
C ALA A 333 -3.11 4.09 -11.47
N ALA A 334 -2.00 3.43 -11.78
CA ALA A 334 -1.92 2.39 -12.79
C ALA A 334 -0.81 1.41 -12.43
N TYR A 335 -1.17 0.15 -12.22
CA TYR A 335 -0.18 -0.88 -12.00
C TYR A 335 -0.61 -2.22 -12.58
N SER A 336 0.40 -2.98 -13.00
CA SER A 336 0.23 -4.34 -13.49
C SER A 336 -0.10 -5.31 -12.35
N ASN A 337 -0.55 -6.49 -12.70
CA ASN A 337 -0.64 -7.59 -11.77
C ASN A 337 0.76 -8.00 -11.29
N LEU A 338 0.89 -8.25 -9.99
CA LEU A 338 2.07 -8.87 -9.41
C LEU A 338 2.08 -10.37 -9.79
N ILE A 339 3.25 -10.89 -10.13
CA ILE A 339 3.49 -12.32 -10.29
C ILE A 339 4.58 -12.70 -9.31
N SER A 340 4.23 -13.46 -8.27
CA SER A 340 5.19 -13.90 -7.27
C SER A 340 5.93 -15.17 -7.71
N SER A 341 7.16 -15.34 -7.18
CA SER A 341 7.99 -16.51 -7.45
C SER A 341 7.59 -17.70 -6.60
N LYS A 342 7.17 -18.81 -7.24
CA LYS A 342 6.88 -20.06 -6.52
C LYS A 342 8.11 -20.59 -5.76
N ILE A 343 9.29 -20.50 -6.36
CA ILE A 343 10.53 -20.97 -5.75
C ILE A 343 10.83 -20.21 -4.46
N LEU A 344 10.72 -18.88 -4.47
CA LEU A 344 10.93 -18.07 -3.28
C LEU A 344 9.87 -18.36 -2.22
N ALA A 345 8.60 -18.53 -2.60
CA ALA A 345 7.52 -18.85 -1.67
C ALA A 345 7.74 -20.22 -1.00
N ASP A 346 8.15 -21.24 -1.77
CA ASP A 346 8.46 -22.56 -1.22
C ASP A 346 9.64 -22.49 -0.22
N HIS A 347 10.70 -21.75 -0.53
CA HIS A 347 11.80 -21.51 0.40
C HIS A 347 11.34 -20.76 1.67
N MET A 348 10.57 -19.70 1.54
CA MET A 348 10.04 -18.98 2.70
C MET A 348 9.19 -19.90 3.59
N ASN A 349 8.33 -20.75 3.01
CA ASN A 349 7.53 -21.71 3.78
C ASN A 349 8.40 -22.68 4.56
N THR A 350 9.49 -23.18 3.97
CA THR A 350 10.46 -24.05 4.68
C THR A 350 11.04 -23.35 5.92
N TYR A 351 11.40 -22.07 5.83
CA TYR A 351 11.90 -21.32 6.98
C TYR A 351 10.79 -20.99 8.00
N LEU A 352 9.58 -20.68 7.56
CA LEU A 352 8.44 -20.45 8.45
C LEU A 352 8.08 -21.70 9.25
N GLU A 353 8.16 -22.90 8.64
CA GLU A 353 7.97 -24.18 9.32
C GLU A 353 9.04 -24.43 10.38
N LYS A 354 10.32 -24.18 10.05
CA LYS A 354 11.45 -24.33 10.99
C LYS A 354 11.36 -23.37 12.18
N LEU A 355 10.94 -22.14 11.96
CA LEU A 355 10.71 -21.15 13.02
C LEU A 355 9.56 -21.53 13.98
N GLY A 356 8.65 -22.40 13.55
CA GLY A 356 7.51 -22.84 14.35
C GLY A 356 6.49 -21.71 14.61
N PRO A 357 5.49 -21.93 15.47
CA PRO A 357 4.45 -20.96 15.78
C PRO A 357 5.00 -19.77 16.58
N ILE A 358 4.34 -18.61 16.46
CA ILE A 358 4.65 -17.45 17.31
C ILE A 358 4.24 -17.78 18.75
N PRO A 359 5.13 -17.61 19.74
CA PRO A 359 4.86 -17.97 21.14
C PRO A 359 4.05 -16.87 21.83
N TYR A 360 2.76 -16.75 21.50
CA TYR A 360 1.86 -15.82 22.18
C TYR A 360 1.63 -16.21 23.65
N THR A 361 1.57 -15.22 24.52
CA THR A 361 1.19 -15.37 25.91
C THR A 361 -0.34 -15.54 26.07
N GLU A 362 -0.77 -16.05 27.22
CA GLU A 362 -2.21 -16.15 27.54
C GLU A 362 -2.89 -14.76 27.58
N GLN A 363 -2.16 -13.72 27.95
CA GLN A 363 -2.68 -12.34 27.96
C GLN A 363 -2.93 -11.83 26.54
N GLU A 364 -2.01 -12.12 25.59
CA GLU A 364 -2.18 -11.78 24.18
C GLU A 364 -3.33 -12.55 23.54
N TYR A 365 -3.50 -13.84 23.86
CA TYR A 365 -4.67 -14.61 23.43
C TYR A 365 -5.97 -14.03 24.00
N ALA A 366 -6.02 -13.65 25.28
CA ALA A 366 -7.19 -13.05 25.89
C ALA A 366 -7.52 -11.67 25.27
N TYR A 367 -6.50 -10.91 24.90
CA TYR A 367 -6.66 -9.64 24.19
C TYR A 367 -7.24 -9.87 22.77
N ALA A 368 -6.69 -10.80 22.01
CA ALA A 368 -7.19 -11.16 20.68
C ALA A 368 -8.64 -11.67 20.71
N GLN A 369 -9.04 -12.45 21.74
CA GLN A 369 -10.41 -12.92 21.91
C GLN A 369 -11.43 -11.78 22.05
N LYS A 370 -11.07 -10.66 22.66
CA LYS A 370 -11.95 -9.48 22.75
C LYS A 370 -12.28 -8.90 21.37
N PHE A 371 -11.32 -8.90 20.45
CA PHE A 371 -11.60 -8.50 19.07
C PHE A 371 -12.50 -9.50 18.36
N GLN A 372 -12.28 -10.82 18.57
CA GLN A 372 -13.14 -11.83 17.96
C GLN A 372 -14.60 -11.71 18.41
N GLN A 373 -14.85 -11.36 19.67
CA GLN A 373 -16.20 -11.13 20.18
C GLN A 373 -16.92 -10.00 19.45
N SER A 374 -16.22 -8.96 19.03
CA SER A 374 -16.79 -7.86 18.25
C SER A 374 -17.09 -8.23 16.78
N LEU A 375 -16.57 -9.35 16.28
CA LEU A 375 -16.75 -9.84 14.92
C LEU A 375 -17.76 -11.00 14.80
N SER A 376 -18.18 -11.57 15.94
CA SER A 376 -19.02 -12.78 15.97
C SER A 376 -20.48 -12.55 15.55
N ASP A 377 -20.89 -11.31 15.35
CA ASP A 377 -22.26 -10.93 14.95
C ASP A 377 -22.35 -10.56 13.45
N GLN A 378 -21.32 -10.87 12.65
CA GLN A 378 -21.30 -10.68 11.19
C GLN A 378 -21.32 -12.07 10.45
#